data_1f2d4b7bca420963f2e01765521851e1
#
_entry.id   1f2d4b7bca420963f2e01765521851e1
#
_cell.length_a   1.000
_cell.length_b   1.000
_cell.length_c   1.000
_cell.angle_alpha   90.00
_cell.angle_beta   90.00
_cell.angle_gamma   90.00
#
_symmetry.space_group_name_H-M   'P 1'
#
loop_
_entity.id
_entity.type
_entity.pdbx_description
1 polymer ?
#
loop_
_entity_poly.entity_id
_entity_poly.type
_entity_poly.pdbx_seq_one_letter_code
_entity_poly.pdbx_strand_id
1 'polypeptide(L)'
;MLIFYFITLFAALPVIAYVLATKTSNKGMVFGSSAIVLSFCIIIYLSKFSLIGSLQNQLINNKIFDEIYLDSKISNEFLRKIEDNLNEQQVKDWLIRYISKSIDLEKLNSAESLIAYSEKFFSSNEEKLVFYELYTLLRDAKFPEFKNSEFAVDFNLITPCFVKSGEVKLFIMNGPDIPIASKKFTRIENLSLKNSDSIIPGFDLASAHLNRETLEFSVEVICSDNSNYYLKNLFVLNEDDIYNSYKIESNEWLKISQEL
;
A
#
# COMPACT_ATOMS: atom_id res chain seq x y z
N MET A 1 -31.28 -22.03 1.51
CA MET A 1 -31.74 -23.39 1.85
C MET A 1 -31.17 -23.89 3.19
N LEU A 2 -29.86 -23.82 3.46
CA LEU A 2 -29.26 -24.29 4.72
C LEU A 2 -29.79 -23.57 5.98
N ILE A 3 -30.02 -22.26 5.90
CA ILE A 3 -30.58 -21.45 7.02
C ILE A 3 -31.96 -21.93 7.41
N PHE A 4 -32.80 -22.31 6.46
CA PHE A 4 -34.14 -22.81 6.73
C PHE A 4 -34.12 -24.17 7.46
N TYR A 5 -33.19 -25.04 7.11
CA TYR A 5 -32.97 -26.30 7.81
C TYR A 5 -32.49 -26.11 9.23
N PHE A 6 -31.64 -25.12 9.49
CA PHE A 6 -31.17 -24.81 10.83
C PHE A 6 -32.25 -24.24 11.72
N ILE A 7 -33.04 -23.29 11.21
CA ILE A 7 -34.15 -22.70 11.97
C ILE A 7 -35.18 -23.77 12.35
N THR A 8 -35.51 -24.67 11.40
CA THR A 8 -36.42 -25.78 11.68
C THR A 8 -35.85 -26.77 12.70
N LEU A 9 -34.56 -27.10 12.60
CA LEU A 9 -33.91 -27.99 13.56
C LEU A 9 -33.82 -27.38 14.96
N PHE A 10 -33.51 -26.08 15.05
CA PHE A 10 -33.45 -25.33 16.32
C PHE A 10 -34.81 -25.14 16.96
N ALA A 11 -35.87 -25.00 16.17
CA ALA A 11 -37.23 -24.92 16.69
C ALA A 11 -37.82 -26.31 17.05
N ALA A 12 -37.48 -27.35 16.29
CA ALA A 12 -38.01 -28.69 16.47
C ALA A 12 -37.36 -29.41 17.69
N LEU A 13 -36.09 -29.22 17.96
CA LEU A 13 -35.39 -29.88 19.08
C LEU A 13 -35.96 -29.52 20.47
N PRO A 14 -36.24 -28.26 20.83
CA PRO A 14 -36.88 -27.90 22.09
C PRO A 14 -38.30 -28.47 22.22
N VAL A 15 -39.05 -28.49 21.11
CA VAL A 15 -40.43 -29.04 21.09
C VAL A 15 -40.43 -30.55 21.33
N ILE A 16 -39.52 -31.28 20.64
CA ILE A 16 -39.36 -32.73 20.83
C ILE A 16 -38.90 -33.03 22.27
N ALA A 17 -37.95 -32.25 22.81
CA ALA A 17 -37.49 -32.41 24.19
C ALA A 17 -38.62 -32.16 25.19
N TYR A 18 -39.46 -31.15 24.95
CA TYR A 18 -40.63 -30.87 25.79
C TYR A 18 -41.63 -32.01 25.77
N VAL A 19 -41.98 -32.52 24.60
CA VAL A 19 -42.94 -33.64 24.44
C VAL A 19 -42.42 -34.93 25.11
N LEU A 20 -41.13 -35.22 24.98
CA LEU A 20 -40.50 -36.37 25.63
C LEU A 20 -40.44 -36.20 27.16
N ALA A 21 -40.16 -35.01 27.64
CA ALA A 21 -40.13 -34.71 29.08
C ALA A 21 -41.50 -34.82 29.74
N THR A 22 -42.59 -34.54 29.03
CA THR A 22 -43.96 -34.70 29.55
C THR A 22 -44.41 -36.15 29.65
N LYS A 23 -43.80 -37.05 28.85
CA LYS A 23 -44.16 -38.48 28.82
C LYS A 23 -43.28 -39.37 29.68
N THR A 24 -42.14 -38.87 30.20
CA THR A 24 -41.21 -39.67 30.99
C THR A 24 -41.17 -39.21 32.46
N SER A 25 -40.96 -40.17 33.36
CA SER A 25 -40.81 -39.88 34.79
C SER A 25 -39.49 -39.19 35.13
N ASN A 26 -38.51 -39.18 34.23
CA ASN A 26 -37.16 -38.66 34.48
C ASN A 26 -36.88 -37.40 33.65
N LYS A 27 -37.53 -36.30 34.00
CA LYS A 27 -37.46 -34.99 33.27
C LYS A 27 -36.05 -34.45 33.16
N GLY A 28 -35.22 -34.63 34.20
CA GLY A 28 -33.82 -34.13 34.19
C GLY A 28 -32.94 -34.80 33.17
N MET A 29 -33.13 -36.10 32.94
CA MET A 29 -32.35 -36.84 31.96
C MET A 29 -32.68 -36.43 30.51
N VAL A 30 -33.96 -36.14 30.24
CA VAL A 30 -34.42 -35.68 28.90
C VAL A 30 -33.90 -34.29 28.60
N PHE A 31 -33.95 -33.36 29.55
CA PHE A 31 -33.43 -32.01 29.37
C PHE A 31 -31.89 -32.00 29.21
N GLY A 32 -31.18 -32.83 30.02
CA GLY A 32 -29.73 -32.95 29.91
C GLY A 32 -29.29 -33.49 28.56
N SER A 33 -29.92 -34.55 28.04
CA SER A 33 -29.61 -35.10 26.72
C SER A 33 -29.93 -34.13 25.57
N SER A 34 -31.02 -33.38 25.69
CA SER A 34 -31.38 -32.35 24.68
C SER A 34 -30.37 -31.20 24.66
N ALA A 35 -29.87 -30.77 25.80
CA ALA A 35 -28.85 -29.73 25.92
C ALA A 35 -27.51 -30.17 25.25
N ILE A 36 -27.14 -31.45 25.48
CA ILE A 36 -25.94 -32.02 24.87
C ILE A 36 -26.07 -32.04 23.32
N VAL A 37 -27.22 -32.53 22.81
CA VAL A 37 -27.48 -32.57 21.37
C VAL A 37 -27.47 -31.16 20.76
N LEU A 38 -28.07 -30.19 21.44
CA LEU A 38 -28.09 -28.79 21.00
C LEU A 38 -26.67 -28.19 20.93
N SER A 39 -25.85 -28.46 21.96
CA SER A 39 -24.44 -28.05 21.99
C SER A 39 -23.64 -28.67 20.85
N PHE A 40 -23.84 -29.94 20.55
CA PHE A 40 -23.20 -30.62 19.43
C PHE A 40 -23.64 -30.00 18.09
N CYS A 41 -24.92 -29.68 17.92
CA CYS A 41 -25.41 -29.02 16.70
C CYS A 41 -24.80 -27.64 16.51
N ILE A 42 -24.63 -26.85 17.59
CA ILE A 42 -23.97 -25.54 17.57
C ILE A 42 -22.50 -25.69 17.17
N ILE A 43 -21.77 -26.64 17.76
CA ILE A 43 -20.35 -26.87 17.44
C ILE A 43 -20.19 -27.28 15.98
N ILE A 44 -21.04 -28.19 15.47
CA ILE A 44 -20.99 -28.61 14.05
C ILE A 44 -21.32 -27.43 13.14
N TYR A 45 -22.28 -26.57 13.51
CA TYR A 45 -22.62 -25.38 12.74
C TYR A 45 -21.46 -24.40 12.67
N LEU A 46 -20.87 -24.05 13.80
CA LEU A 46 -19.72 -23.15 13.86
C LEU A 46 -18.51 -23.70 13.11
N SER A 47 -18.24 -25.02 13.22
CA SER A 47 -17.15 -25.66 12.48
C SER A 47 -17.40 -25.69 10.97
N LYS A 48 -18.65 -25.95 10.53
CA LYS A 48 -18.98 -25.86 9.09
C LYS A 48 -18.90 -24.44 8.54
N PHE A 49 -19.30 -23.44 9.34
CA PHE A 49 -19.20 -22.03 8.93
C PHE A 49 -17.73 -21.60 8.79
N SER A 50 -16.87 -22.03 9.72
CA SER A 50 -15.43 -21.85 9.63
C SER A 50 -14.83 -22.59 8.43
N LEU A 51 -15.29 -23.80 8.14
CA LEU A 51 -14.82 -24.63 7.03
C LEU A 51 -15.25 -24.05 5.66
N ILE A 52 -16.46 -23.51 5.56
CA ILE A 52 -16.97 -22.85 4.34
C ILE A 52 -16.17 -21.57 4.09
N GLY A 53 -15.89 -20.77 5.13
CA GLY A 53 -15.05 -19.57 5.00
C GLY A 53 -13.62 -19.92 4.57
N SER A 54 -13.03 -20.98 5.12
CA SER A 54 -11.69 -21.43 4.72
C SER A 54 -11.65 -22.00 3.28
N LEU A 55 -12.69 -22.70 2.86
CA LEU A 55 -12.81 -23.21 1.48
C LEU A 55 -13.04 -22.06 0.47
N GLN A 56 -13.84 -21.06 0.82
CA GLN A 56 -14.00 -19.87 -0.02
C GLN A 56 -12.68 -19.12 -0.17
N ASN A 57 -11.93 -18.93 0.92
CA ASN A 57 -10.61 -18.32 0.88
C ASN A 57 -9.61 -19.14 0.05
N GLN A 58 -9.64 -20.47 0.14
CA GLN A 58 -8.81 -21.33 -0.70
C GLN A 58 -9.19 -21.25 -2.18
N LEU A 59 -10.49 -21.22 -2.50
CA LEU A 59 -10.96 -21.07 -3.89
C LEU A 59 -10.59 -19.72 -4.48
N ILE A 60 -10.70 -18.63 -3.69
CA ILE A 60 -10.26 -17.30 -4.09
C ILE A 60 -8.74 -17.32 -4.33
N ASN A 61 -7.97 -17.87 -3.41
CA ASN A 61 -6.52 -17.97 -3.54
C ASN A 61 -6.09 -18.77 -4.77
N ASN A 62 -6.73 -19.92 -5.04
CA ASN A 62 -6.40 -20.74 -6.21
C ASN A 62 -6.69 -20.01 -7.51
N LYS A 63 -7.83 -19.30 -7.59
CA LYS A 63 -8.20 -18.54 -8.77
C LYS A 63 -7.24 -17.37 -9.05
N ILE A 64 -6.71 -16.74 -8.01
CA ILE A 64 -5.68 -15.71 -8.11
C ILE A 64 -4.37 -16.29 -8.61
N PHE A 65 -3.95 -17.45 -8.10
CA PHE A 65 -2.75 -18.11 -8.59
C PHE A 65 -2.86 -18.40 -10.08
N ASP A 66 -4.05 -18.81 -10.56
CA ASP A 66 -4.26 -19.05 -11.97
C ASP A 66 -4.13 -17.76 -12.80
N GLU A 67 -4.72 -16.65 -12.34
CA GLU A 67 -4.61 -15.35 -13.02
C GLU A 67 -3.17 -14.80 -12.98
N ILE A 68 -2.49 -14.89 -11.84
CA ILE A 68 -1.07 -14.50 -11.72
C ILE A 68 -0.19 -15.40 -12.60
N TYR A 69 -0.44 -16.70 -12.63
CA TYR A 69 0.33 -17.64 -13.44
C TYR A 69 0.25 -17.32 -14.93
N LEU A 70 -0.90 -16.86 -15.40
CA LEU A 70 -1.10 -16.43 -16.80
C LEU A 70 -0.45 -15.08 -17.10
N ASP A 71 0.07 -14.37 -16.10
CA ASP A 71 0.62 -13.00 -16.21
C ASP A 71 -0.35 -12.04 -16.93
N SER A 72 -1.63 -12.19 -16.65
CA SER A 72 -2.67 -11.38 -17.25
C SER A 72 -3.03 -10.20 -16.33
N LYS A 73 -3.59 -9.15 -16.92
CA LYS A 73 -4.15 -8.05 -16.13
C LYS A 73 -5.29 -8.56 -15.26
N ILE A 74 -5.13 -8.50 -13.94
CA ILE A 74 -6.14 -8.98 -12.99
C ILE A 74 -7.41 -8.15 -13.11
N SER A 75 -8.56 -8.82 -13.21
CA SER A 75 -9.82 -8.13 -13.44
C SER A 75 -10.30 -7.36 -12.20
N ASN A 76 -10.78 -6.13 -12.40
CA ASN A 76 -11.34 -5.31 -11.30
C ASN A 76 -12.55 -5.98 -10.62
N GLU A 77 -13.33 -6.78 -11.34
CA GLU A 77 -14.45 -7.54 -10.77
C GLU A 77 -13.96 -8.56 -9.74
N PHE A 78 -12.84 -9.21 -10.04
CA PHE A 78 -12.24 -10.17 -9.14
C PHE A 78 -11.69 -9.49 -7.88
N LEU A 79 -11.01 -8.36 -8.04
CA LEU A 79 -10.45 -7.59 -6.93
C LEU A 79 -11.55 -7.05 -6.01
N ARG A 80 -12.70 -6.61 -6.55
CA ARG A 80 -13.88 -6.24 -5.76
C ARG A 80 -14.42 -7.39 -4.92
N LYS A 81 -14.43 -8.60 -5.46
CA LYS A 81 -14.85 -9.79 -4.68
C LYS A 81 -13.97 -10.05 -3.47
N ILE A 82 -12.70 -9.66 -3.54
CA ILE A 82 -11.78 -9.75 -2.39
C ILE A 82 -12.17 -8.71 -1.34
N GLU A 83 -12.43 -7.46 -1.74
CA GLU A 83 -12.91 -6.42 -0.82
C GLU A 83 -14.20 -6.81 -0.11
N ASP A 84 -15.15 -7.41 -0.82
CA ASP A 84 -16.44 -7.83 -0.26
C ASP A 84 -16.30 -8.95 0.80
N ASN A 85 -15.19 -9.69 0.81
CA ASN A 85 -15.00 -10.85 1.69
C ASN A 85 -13.94 -10.64 2.79
N LEU A 86 -13.14 -9.60 2.70
CA LEU A 86 -12.07 -9.29 3.65
C LEU A 86 -12.27 -7.91 4.26
N ASN A 87 -11.80 -7.70 5.49
CA ASN A 87 -11.71 -6.36 6.05
C ASN A 87 -10.50 -5.62 5.45
N GLU A 88 -10.45 -4.30 5.61
CA GLU A 88 -9.42 -3.45 5.00
C GLU A 88 -7.99 -3.90 5.31
N GLN A 89 -7.68 -4.22 6.56
CA GLN A 89 -6.35 -4.71 6.94
C GLN A 89 -6.01 -6.04 6.25
N GLN A 90 -6.97 -6.96 6.18
CA GLN A 90 -6.78 -8.22 5.47
C GLN A 90 -6.57 -8.03 3.97
N VAL A 91 -7.24 -7.03 3.36
CA VAL A 91 -7.02 -6.66 1.95
C VAL A 91 -5.60 -6.15 1.75
N LYS A 92 -5.10 -5.25 2.63
CA LYS A 92 -3.72 -4.74 2.57
C LYS A 92 -2.69 -5.87 2.68
N ASP A 93 -2.81 -6.72 3.69
CA ASP A 93 -1.90 -7.86 3.90
C ASP A 93 -1.93 -8.82 2.71
N TRP A 94 -3.11 -9.02 2.14
CA TRP A 94 -3.31 -9.85 0.96
C TRP A 94 -2.62 -9.23 -0.27
N LEU A 95 -2.82 -7.94 -0.53
CA LEU A 95 -2.20 -7.22 -1.64
C LEU A 95 -0.68 -7.26 -1.56
N ILE A 96 -0.08 -6.93 -0.42
CA ILE A 96 1.37 -6.98 -0.21
C ILE A 96 1.91 -8.38 -0.55
N ARG A 97 1.27 -9.42 -0.03
CA ARG A 97 1.69 -10.82 -0.26
C ARG A 97 1.65 -11.19 -1.74
N TYR A 98 0.55 -10.84 -2.43
CA TYR A 98 0.38 -11.26 -3.82
C TYR A 98 1.17 -10.40 -4.80
N ILE A 99 1.39 -9.12 -4.53
CA ILE A 99 2.32 -8.29 -5.29
C ILE A 99 3.74 -8.88 -5.21
N SER A 100 4.25 -9.09 -4.00
CA SER A 100 5.58 -9.68 -3.79
C SER A 100 5.69 -11.04 -4.49
N LYS A 101 4.67 -11.89 -4.35
CA LYS A 101 4.65 -13.21 -4.99
C LYS A 101 4.63 -13.13 -6.51
N SER A 102 3.91 -12.16 -7.09
CA SER A 102 3.89 -11.95 -8.55
C SER A 102 5.26 -11.53 -9.06
N ILE A 103 5.95 -10.65 -8.32
CA ILE A 103 7.31 -10.22 -8.64
C ILE A 103 8.29 -11.41 -8.57
N ASP A 104 8.24 -12.21 -7.49
CA ASP A 104 9.08 -13.39 -7.31
C ASP A 104 8.90 -14.43 -8.45
N LEU A 105 7.70 -14.52 -9.00
CA LEU A 105 7.36 -15.39 -10.11
C LEU A 105 7.59 -14.76 -11.50
N GLU A 106 8.18 -13.57 -11.56
CA GLU A 106 8.39 -12.79 -12.79
C GLU A 106 7.08 -12.48 -13.55
N LYS A 107 5.94 -12.42 -12.83
CA LYS A 107 4.61 -12.08 -13.36
C LYS A 107 4.34 -10.58 -13.22
N LEU A 108 5.10 -9.79 -13.97
CA LEU A 108 5.21 -8.34 -13.76
C LEU A 108 3.96 -7.58 -14.16
N ASN A 109 3.19 -8.05 -15.17
CA ASN A 109 1.91 -7.44 -15.54
C ASN A 109 0.85 -7.63 -14.45
N SER A 110 0.84 -8.80 -13.81
CA SER A 110 -0.03 -9.07 -12.67
C SER A 110 0.35 -8.22 -11.46
N ALA A 111 1.65 -8.11 -11.15
CA ALA A 111 2.16 -7.26 -10.07
C ALA A 111 1.76 -5.78 -10.29
N GLU A 112 1.93 -5.25 -11.48
CA GLU A 112 1.56 -3.88 -11.85
C GLU A 112 0.07 -3.62 -11.67
N SER A 113 -0.78 -4.57 -12.09
CA SER A 113 -2.24 -4.46 -11.90
C SER A 113 -2.63 -4.44 -10.43
N LEU A 114 -1.97 -5.25 -9.59
CA LEU A 114 -2.20 -5.29 -8.15
C LEU A 114 -1.71 -4.01 -7.46
N ILE A 115 -0.54 -3.50 -7.84
CA ILE A 115 -0.01 -2.23 -7.34
C ILE A 115 -0.97 -1.08 -7.67
N ALA A 116 -1.38 -0.93 -8.93
CA ALA A 116 -2.32 0.11 -9.32
C ALA A 116 -3.66 0.03 -8.57
N TYR A 117 -4.12 -1.18 -8.25
CA TYR A 117 -5.33 -1.36 -7.46
C TYR A 117 -5.13 -1.06 -5.97
N SER A 118 -3.93 -1.29 -5.45
CA SER A 118 -3.63 -1.18 -4.03
C SER A 118 -3.50 0.27 -3.55
N GLU A 119 -3.21 1.22 -4.43
CA GLU A 119 -2.98 2.64 -4.10
C GLU A 119 -4.06 3.24 -3.18
N LYS A 120 -5.33 2.91 -3.42
CA LYS A 120 -6.46 3.42 -2.63
C LYS A 120 -6.50 2.96 -1.16
N PHE A 121 -5.77 1.90 -0.81
CA PHE A 121 -5.77 1.33 0.54
C PHE A 121 -4.63 1.87 1.43
N PHE A 122 -3.59 2.42 0.83
CA PHE A 122 -2.41 2.91 1.55
C PHE A 122 -2.49 4.43 1.71
N SER A 123 -3.14 4.90 2.77
CA SER A 123 -3.46 6.31 2.98
C SER A 123 -2.55 7.02 3.98
N SER A 124 -2.08 6.31 5.03
CA SER A 124 -1.17 6.88 6.01
C SER A 124 0.27 6.98 5.48
N ASN A 125 1.09 7.84 6.08
CA ASN A 125 2.49 7.99 5.67
C ASN A 125 3.29 6.68 5.79
N GLU A 126 3.06 5.91 6.85
CA GLU A 126 3.72 4.63 7.07
C GLU A 126 3.31 3.59 6.01
N GLU A 127 2.02 3.53 5.70
CA GLU A 127 1.50 2.63 4.67
C GLU A 127 2.01 3.00 3.28
N LYS A 128 2.11 4.30 2.95
CA LYS A 128 2.67 4.76 1.69
C LYS A 128 4.15 4.39 1.53
N LEU A 129 4.93 4.33 2.63
CA LEU A 129 6.30 3.83 2.56
C LEU A 129 6.35 2.36 2.12
N VAL A 130 5.51 1.50 2.70
CA VAL A 130 5.40 0.09 2.28
C VAL A 130 4.99 -0.01 0.80
N PHE A 131 4.07 0.83 0.37
CA PHE A 131 3.63 0.89 -1.01
C PHE A 131 4.77 1.28 -1.97
N TYR A 132 5.60 2.26 -1.60
CA TYR A 132 6.78 2.63 -2.39
C TYR A 132 7.85 1.54 -2.44
N GLU A 133 8.02 0.76 -1.38
CA GLU A 133 8.89 -0.42 -1.41
C GLU A 133 8.44 -1.43 -2.46
N LEU A 134 7.12 -1.67 -2.58
CA LEU A 134 6.56 -2.57 -3.61
C LEU A 134 6.80 -2.04 -5.03
N TYR A 135 6.68 -0.73 -5.25
CA TYR A 135 7.03 -0.11 -6.54
C TYR A 135 8.49 -0.32 -6.89
N THR A 136 9.38 -0.16 -5.91
CA THR A 136 10.81 -0.37 -6.11
C THR A 136 11.12 -1.81 -6.50
N LEU A 137 10.52 -2.78 -5.80
CA LEU A 137 10.68 -4.19 -6.14
C LEU A 137 10.21 -4.48 -7.58
N LEU A 138 9.07 -3.93 -7.97
CA LEU A 138 8.57 -4.06 -9.34
C LEU A 138 9.50 -3.42 -10.37
N ARG A 139 10.01 -2.21 -10.09
CA ARG A 139 10.98 -1.53 -10.94
C ARG A 139 12.24 -2.37 -11.15
N ASP A 140 12.82 -2.83 -10.04
CA ASP A 140 14.06 -3.61 -10.08
C ASP A 140 13.90 -4.93 -10.84
N ALA A 141 12.70 -5.50 -10.81
CA ALA A 141 12.38 -6.69 -11.59
C ALA A 141 12.12 -6.41 -13.07
N LYS A 142 11.46 -5.28 -13.39
CA LYS A 142 11.20 -4.88 -14.79
C LYS A 142 12.44 -4.35 -15.52
N PHE A 143 13.28 -3.64 -14.78
CA PHE A 143 14.41 -2.89 -15.33
C PHE A 143 15.66 -3.09 -14.45
N PRO A 144 16.25 -4.27 -14.47
CA PRO A 144 17.41 -4.58 -13.64
C PRO A 144 18.61 -3.66 -13.91
N GLU A 145 18.70 -3.08 -15.10
CA GLU A 145 19.71 -2.09 -15.47
C GLU A 145 19.58 -0.78 -14.67
N PHE A 146 18.40 -0.43 -14.20
CA PHE A 146 18.20 0.78 -13.39
C PHE A 146 18.69 0.66 -11.95
N LYS A 147 18.84 -0.55 -11.46
CA LYS A 147 19.25 -0.80 -10.06
C LYS A 147 20.56 -0.09 -9.71
N ASN A 148 21.41 0.18 -10.71
CA ASN A 148 22.71 0.83 -10.56
C ASN A 148 22.83 2.15 -11.34
N SER A 149 21.74 2.67 -11.93
CA SER A 149 21.81 3.90 -12.71
C SER A 149 21.88 5.13 -11.80
N GLU A 150 22.79 6.06 -12.10
CA GLU A 150 22.85 7.36 -11.43
C GLU A 150 21.78 8.30 -12.03
N PHE A 151 20.57 8.20 -11.51
CA PHE A 151 19.55 9.20 -11.82
C PHE A 151 19.78 10.45 -10.96
N ALA A 152 19.69 11.63 -11.59
CA ALA A 152 19.93 12.88 -10.90
C ALA A 152 18.94 13.98 -11.33
N VAL A 153 18.60 14.86 -10.41
CA VAL A 153 17.88 16.12 -10.68
C VAL A 153 18.81 17.28 -10.37
N ASP A 154 19.17 18.03 -11.40
CA ASP A 154 20.02 19.20 -11.29
C ASP A 154 19.19 20.45 -11.03
N PHE A 155 19.63 21.26 -10.08
CA PHE A 155 18.98 22.54 -9.72
C PHE A 155 19.88 23.70 -10.13
N ASN A 156 19.34 24.54 -10.98
CA ASN A 156 19.96 25.84 -11.29
C ASN A 156 19.13 26.94 -10.62
N LEU A 157 19.56 27.39 -9.46
CA LEU A 157 18.83 28.33 -8.62
C LEU A 157 19.53 29.70 -8.60
N ILE A 158 18.79 30.73 -8.91
CA ILE A 158 19.23 32.12 -8.67
C ILE A 158 18.78 32.52 -7.28
N THR A 159 19.72 32.77 -6.38
CA THR A 159 19.43 33.12 -4.98
C THR A 159 19.42 34.62 -4.75
N PRO A 160 18.61 35.11 -3.79
CA PRO A 160 18.52 36.53 -3.46
C PRO A 160 19.71 37.03 -2.64
N CYS A 161 20.63 36.14 -2.23
CA CYS A 161 21.72 36.46 -1.32
C CYS A 161 22.92 35.54 -1.45
N PHE A 162 24.01 35.86 -0.78
CA PHE A 162 25.14 34.93 -0.63
C PHE A 162 24.76 33.82 0.37
N VAL A 163 24.69 32.59 -0.14
CA VAL A 163 24.29 31.43 0.65
C VAL A 163 25.37 31.00 1.61
N LYS A 164 25.02 30.91 2.89
CA LYS A 164 25.84 30.31 3.95
C LYS A 164 25.61 28.82 4.08
N SER A 165 24.36 28.39 4.01
CA SER A 165 23.94 27.00 4.00
C SER A 165 22.54 26.89 3.44
N GLY A 166 22.17 25.70 2.98
CA GLY A 166 20.81 25.41 2.53
C GLY A 166 20.53 23.93 2.54
N GLU A 167 19.27 23.61 2.28
CA GLU A 167 18.79 22.24 2.10
C GLU A 167 17.78 22.21 0.96
N VAL A 168 17.92 21.24 0.07
CA VAL A 168 16.93 20.92 -0.95
C VAL A 168 16.25 19.62 -0.59
N LYS A 169 14.93 19.57 -0.74
CA LYS A 169 14.11 18.38 -0.49
C LYS A 169 13.21 18.13 -1.67
N LEU A 170 12.99 16.86 -2.01
CA LEU A 170 12.03 16.42 -3.01
C LEU A 170 10.92 15.62 -2.35
N PHE A 171 9.70 15.86 -2.77
CA PHE A 171 8.49 15.20 -2.30
C PHE A 171 7.70 14.68 -3.51
N ILE A 172 6.89 13.65 -3.29
CA ILE A 172 5.86 13.26 -4.24
C ILE A 172 4.64 14.15 -4.00
N MET A 173 4.16 14.80 -5.04
CA MET A 173 2.94 15.61 -4.96
C MET A 173 1.76 14.76 -4.49
N ASN A 174 1.03 15.24 -3.48
CA ASN A 174 -0.05 14.50 -2.81
C ASN A 174 0.39 13.16 -2.16
N GLY A 175 1.69 12.93 -2.06
CA GLY A 175 2.28 11.81 -1.36
C GLY A 175 2.32 11.99 0.16
N PRO A 176 3.11 11.19 0.88
CA PRO A 176 3.40 11.42 2.29
C PRO A 176 4.21 12.70 2.47
N ASP A 177 4.06 13.36 3.61
CA ASP A 177 4.87 14.53 3.98
C ASP A 177 6.28 14.09 4.47
N ILE A 178 6.90 13.26 3.66
CA ILE A 178 8.26 12.75 3.87
C ILE A 178 9.01 12.96 2.56
N PRO A 179 10.17 13.67 2.56
CA PRO A 179 10.93 13.84 1.35
C PRO A 179 11.48 12.49 0.84
N ILE A 180 11.39 12.27 -0.46
CA ILE A 180 12.02 11.11 -1.11
C ILE A 180 13.54 11.25 -1.18
N ALA A 181 14.03 12.48 -1.31
CA ALA A 181 15.45 12.79 -1.29
C ALA A 181 15.70 14.14 -0.62
N SER A 182 16.84 14.28 0.05
CA SER A 182 17.27 15.53 0.68
C SER A 182 18.76 15.68 0.62
N LYS A 183 19.21 16.92 0.38
CA LYS A 183 20.63 17.27 0.37
C LYS A 183 20.88 18.64 0.98
N LYS A 184 21.83 18.67 1.92
CA LYS A 184 22.37 19.92 2.48
C LYS A 184 23.50 20.43 1.60
N PHE A 185 23.58 21.73 1.44
CA PHE A 185 24.60 22.38 0.63
C PHE A 185 25.08 23.70 1.26
N THR A 186 26.27 24.08 0.89
CA THR A 186 26.88 25.39 1.25
C THR A 186 27.15 26.27 0.02
N ARG A 187 26.98 25.71 -1.16
CA ARG A 187 27.08 26.41 -2.46
C ARG A 187 26.01 25.87 -3.40
N ILE A 188 25.48 26.75 -4.23
CA ILE A 188 24.41 26.39 -5.18
C ILE A 188 24.96 25.88 -6.51
N GLU A 189 26.19 26.19 -6.84
CA GLU A 189 26.83 25.77 -8.09
C GLU A 189 26.80 24.23 -8.19
N ASN A 190 26.19 23.72 -9.26
CA ASN A 190 26.05 22.28 -9.52
C ASN A 190 25.30 21.50 -8.42
N LEU A 191 24.25 22.12 -7.86
CA LEU A 191 23.40 21.41 -6.92
C LEU A 191 22.59 20.33 -7.66
N SER A 192 22.86 19.09 -7.30
CA SER A 192 22.22 17.92 -7.87
C SER A 192 21.76 16.97 -6.78
N LEU A 193 20.52 16.52 -6.84
CA LEU A 193 20.03 15.39 -6.05
C LEU A 193 20.15 14.11 -6.87
N LYS A 194 20.75 13.11 -6.28
CA LYS A 194 20.98 11.79 -6.90
C LYS A 194 20.20 10.71 -6.18
N ASN A 195 20.12 9.52 -6.77
CA ASN A 195 19.55 8.34 -6.09
C ASN A 195 20.21 8.08 -4.74
N SER A 196 21.52 8.36 -4.60
CA SER A 196 22.25 8.24 -3.34
C SER A 196 21.81 9.22 -2.25
N ASP A 197 21.10 10.29 -2.60
CA ASP A 197 20.55 11.28 -1.66
C ASP A 197 19.11 10.90 -1.21
N SER A 198 18.61 9.70 -1.61
CA SER A 198 17.30 9.19 -1.21
C SER A 198 17.24 8.96 0.31
N ILE A 199 16.09 9.30 0.90
CA ILE A 199 15.79 9.12 2.32
C ILE A 199 14.95 7.88 2.53
N ILE A 200 14.10 7.54 1.56
CA ILE A 200 13.21 6.39 1.63
C ILE A 200 13.96 5.16 1.12
N PRO A 201 14.19 4.15 1.96
CA PRO A 201 14.84 2.92 1.52
C PRO A 201 14.09 2.30 0.34
N GLY A 202 14.82 2.05 -0.75
CA GLY A 202 14.29 1.38 -1.91
C GLY A 202 13.42 2.23 -2.85
N PHE A 203 12.96 3.41 -2.47
CA PHE A 203 12.25 4.34 -3.35
C PHE A 203 13.10 5.59 -3.57
N ASP A 204 13.54 5.79 -4.76
CA ASP A 204 14.43 6.86 -5.18
C ASP A 204 13.90 7.66 -6.38
N LEU A 205 14.71 8.56 -6.93
CA LEU A 205 14.34 9.39 -8.08
C LEU A 205 13.99 8.56 -9.32
N ALA A 206 14.69 7.46 -9.55
CA ALA A 206 14.39 6.57 -10.68
C ALA A 206 13.04 5.87 -10.48
N SER A 207 12.70 5.48 -9.26
CA SER A 207 11.39 4.93 -8.93
C SER A 207 10.27 5.94 -9.16
N ALA A 208 10.44 7.18 -8.71
CA ALA A 208 9.49 8.27 -8.94
C ALA A 208 9.28 8.51 -10.44
N HIS A 209 10.35 8.52 -11.23
CA HIS A 209 10.30 8.70 -12.67
C HIS A 209 9.52 7.58 -13.36
N LEU A 210 9.84 6.32 -13.08
CA LEU A 210 9.16 5.17 -13.68
C LEU A 210 7.68 5.10 -13.36
N ASN A 211 7.27 5.61 -12.19
CA ASN A 211 5.88 5.67 -11.78
C ASN A 211 5.19 6.96 -12.24
N ARG A 212 5.86 7.81 -13.02
CA ARG A 212 5.34 9.09 -13.54
C ARG A 212 4.82 10.02 -12.45
N GLU A 213 5.50 10.01 -11.31
CA GLU A 213 5.11 10.85 -10.19
C GLU A 213 5.38 12.32 -10.49
N THR A 214 4.43 13.17 -10.14
CA THR A 214 4.67 14.61 -10.11
C THR A 214 5.43 14.93 -8.83
N LEU A 215 6.60 15.55 -8.97
CA LEU A 215 7.44 15.91 -7.85
C LEU A 215 7.24 17.37 -7.44
N GLU A 216 7.36 17.58 -6.16
CA GLU A 216 7.45 18.91 -5.54
C GLU A 216 8.84 19.04 -4.92
N PHE A 217 9.48 20.15 -5.13
CA PHE A 217 10.73 20.45 -4.43
C PHE A 217 10.58 21.66 -3.53
N SER A 218 11.29 21.62 -2.42
CA SER A 218 11.49 22.78 -1.56
C SER A 218 12.97 23.05 -1.37
N VAL A 219 13.33 24.31 -1.35
CA VAL A 219 14.69 24.75 -1.06
C VAL A 219 14.65 25.81 0.03
N GLU A 220 15.41 25.58 1.08
CA GLU A 220 15.62 26.53 2.15
C GLU A 220 17.08 27.02 2.10
N VAL A 221 17.29 28.32 2.18
CA VAL A 221 18.62 28.90 2.24
C VAL A 221 18.75 29.85 3.43
N ILE A 222 19.90 29.77 4.08
CA ILE A 222 20.35 30.70 5.11
C ILE A 222 21.45 31.55 4.48
N CYS A 223 21.24 32.86 4.45
CA CYS A 223 22.17 33.82 3.91
C CYS A 223 23.29 34.17 4.89
N SER A 224 24.34 34.79 4.37
CA SER A 224 25.47 35.24 5.20
C SER A 224 25.09 36.35 6.20
N ASP A 225 24.02 37.08 5.95
CA ASP A 225 23.40 38.05 6.86
C ASP A 225 22.39 37.44 7.85
N ASN A 226 22.30 36.08 7.89
CA ASN A 226 21.33 35.27 8.63
C ASN A 226 19.86 35.48 8.24
N SER A 227 19.58 36.10 7.10
CA SER A 227 18.23 36.05 6.54
C SER A 227 17.92 34.68 5.96
N ASN A 228 16.65 34.24 6.05
CA ASN A 228 16.20 32.94 5.58
C ASN A 228 15.25 33.14 4.41
N TYR A 229 15.45 32.33 3.39
CA TYR A 229 14.58 32.30 2.22
C TYR A 229 14.14 30.89 1.93
N TYR A 230 12.94 30.79 1.37
CA TYR A 230 12.31 29.54 1.01
C TYR A 230 11.80 29.62 -0.43
N LEU A 231 11.95 28.53 -1.15
CA LEU A 231 11.40 28.35 -2.47
C LEU A 231 10.69 26.99 -2.51
N LYS A 232 9.50 26.97 -3.10
CA LYS A 232 8.74 25.75 -3.35
C LYS A 232 8.20 25.80 -4.77
N ASN A 233 8.38 24.71 -5.52
CA ASN A 233 7.87 24.63 -6.88
C ASN A 233 7.58 23.17 -7.24
N LEU A 234 6.88 22.98 -8.36
CA LEU A 234 6.54 21.68 -8.92
C LEU A 234 7.35 21.43 -10.18
N PHE A 235 7.68 20.17 -10.44
CA PHE A 235 8.17 19.77 -11.73
C PHE A 235 7.66 18.37 -12.11
N VAL A 236 7.52 18.17 -13.41
CA VAL A 236 7.13 16.89 -13.99
C VAL A 236 8.36 16.26 -14.60
N LEU A 237 8.62 15.00 -14.27
CA LEU A 237 9.68 14.23 -14.86
C LEU A 237 9.36 13.94 -16.33
N ASN A 238 10.32 14.16 -17.22
CA ASN A 238 10.14 13.89 -18.64
C ASN A 238 10.33 12.39 -18.92
N GLU A 239 9.36 11.77 -19.57
CA GLU A 239 9.34 10.32 -19.84
C GLU A 239 10.51 9.86 -20.72
N ASP A 240 10.95 10.73 -21.64
CA ASP A 240 11.98 10.38 -22.62
C ASP A 240 13.42 10.43 -22.06
N ASP A 241 13.61 11.01 -20.87
CA ASP A 241 14.91 11.30 -20.29
C ASP A 241 15.28 10.39 -19.11
N ILE A 242 14.89 9.15 -19.16
CA ILE A 242 15.06 8.16 -18.06
C ILE A 242 16.48 8.10 -17.49
N TYR A 243 17.48 8.29 -18.35
CA TYR A 243 18.92 8.20 -18.00
C TYR A 243 19.59 9.56 -17.87
N ASN A 244 18.85 10.64 -18.06
CA ASN A 244 19.39 11.98 -18.08
C ASN A 244 19.16 12.70 -16.73
N SER A 245 20.02 13.69 -16.47
CA SER A 245 19.78 14.64 -15.38
C SER A 245 18.64 15.59 -15.79
N TYR A 246 17.84 15.99 -14.81
CA TYR A 246 16.84 17.03 -14.98
C TYR A 246 17.37 18.35 -14.41
N LYS A 247 17.12 19.44 -15.15
CA LYS A 247 17.53 20.77 -14.74
C LYS A 247 16.30 21.61 -14.47
N ILE A 248 16.24 22.24 -13.29
CA ILE A 248 15.18 23.13 -12.86
C ILE A 248 15.79 24.50 -12.61
N GLU A 249 15.19 25.53 -13.20
CA GLU A 249 15.58 26.91 -13.01
C GLU A 249 14.47 27.65 -12.27
N SER A 250 14.82 28.33 -11.20
CA SER A 250 13.87 29.13 -10.45
C SER A 250 14.54 30.37 -9.85
N ASN A 251 13.80 31.48 -9.83
CA ASN A 251 14.22 32.75 -9.24
C ASN A 251 13.18 33.33 -8.26
N GLU A 252 12.18 32.52 -7.89
CA GLU A 252 11.12 32.95 -6.98
C GLU A 252 11.43 32.51 -5.55
N TRP A 253 11.66 33.46 -4.67
CA TRP A 253 11.98 33.21 -3.28
C TRP A 253 11.06 33.96 -2.35
N LEU A 254 10.62 33.31 -1.31
CA LEU A 254 9.86 33.89 -0.21
C LEU A 254 10.80 34.11 0.98
N LYS A 255 10.83 35.32 1.48
CA LYS A 255 11.57 35.63 2.71
C LYS A 255 10.76 35.13 3.90
N ILE A 256 11.38 34.28 4.72
CA ILE A 256 10.78 33.81 5.96
C ILE A 256 10.96 34.93 7.00
N SER A 257 9.84 35.60 7.35
CA SER A 257 9.84 36.54 8.48
C SER A 257 10.04 35.68 9.75
N GLN A 258 11.15 35.89 10.46
CA GLN A 258 11.26 35.40 11.82
C GLN A 258 10.27 36.21 12.66
N GLU A 259 9.09 35.67 12.93
CA GLU A 259 8.28 36.16 14.05
C GLU A 259 9.03 35.73 15.32
N LEU A 260 9.54 36.76 16.03
CA LEU A 260 10.16 36.65 17.34
C LEU A 260 9.16 36.29 18.42
#